data_a3135501e05aa69a68c67cd381420fbd
#
_entry.id   a3135501e05aa69a68c67cd381420fbd
#
_cell.length_a   1.000
_cell.length_b   1.000
_cell.length_c   1.000
_cell.angle_alpha   90.00
_cell.angle_beta   90.00
_cell.angle_gamma   90.00
#
_symmetry.space_group_name_H-M   'P 1'
#
loop_
_entity.id
_entity.type
_entity.pdbx_description
1 polymer ?
#
loop_
_entity_poly.entity_id
_entity_poly.type
_entity_poly.pdbx_seq_one_letter_code
_entity_poly.pdbx_strand_id
1 'polypeptide(L)'
;MAYLAAVYEGYTKGLSGYALRDEQSWRSHIEAQLAEGNIAVCFDGDEPIGYAFYQLGEPTIISGEFVYTCRKGKRGLLGYMYNHRSQGEAFQWNEGIHDQSYRFYPDGKQGHETMPFMTGRIVDVKGALEQLPYQTDGTVTFHTEDPLADWNCGTFTLTVNNGKPVVTQEKNKQADVTLPSVPCFISLWRHGCKRPGFQ
;
A
#
# COMPACT_ATOMS: atom_id res chain seq x y z
N MET A 1 -14.22 15.04 5.29
CA MET A 1 -13.71 13.79 5.88
C MET A 1 -14.54 12.59 5.47
N ALA A 2 -15.83 12.53 5.71
CA ALA A 2 -16.66 11.35 5.38
C ALA A 2 -16.52 10.87 3.92
N TYR A 3 -16.53 11.77 2.94
CA TYR A 3 -16.34 11.44 1.52
C TYR A 3 -14.98 10.80 1.22
N LEU A 4 -13.91 11.29 1.83
CA LEU A 4 -12.56 10.75 1.65
C LEU A 4 -12.45 9.33 2.22
N ALA A 5 -12.99 9.13 3.42
CA ALA A 5 -13.01 7.83 4.08
C ALA A 5 -13.80 6.80 3.24
N ALA A 6 -14.98 7.13 2.75
CA ALA A 6 -15.80 6.26 1.92
C ALA A 6 -15.09 5.85 0.63
N VAL A 7 -14.45 6.79 -0.07
CA VAL A 7 -13.67 6.50 -1.28
C VAL A 7 -12.46 5.62 -0.96
N TYR A 8 -11.75 5.91 0.13
CA TYR A 8 -10.58 5.13 0.54
C TYR A 8 -10.94 3.69 0.91
N GLU A 9 -12.01 3.48 1.68
CA GLU A 9 -12.52 2.16 2.02
C GLU A 9 -12.93 1.37 0.77
N GLY A 10 -13.63 2.03 -0.16
CA GLY A 10 -13.99 1.42 -1.44
C GLY A 10 -12.78 1.01 -2.28
N TYR A 11 -11.75 1.85 -2.32
CA TYR A 11 -10.50 1.59 -3.04
C TYR A 11 -9.68 0.46 -2.42
N THR A 12 -9.59 0.42 -1.09
CA THR A 12 -8.74 -0.55 -0.37
C THR A 12 -9.44 -1.89 -0.12
N LYS A 13 -10.73 -1.98 -0.45
CA LYS A 13 -11.53 -3.19 -0.23
C LYS A 13 -10.91 -4.42 -0.90
N GLY A 14 -10.58 -5.43 -0.11
CA GLY A 14 -9.94 -6.66 -0.59
C GLY A 14 -8.45 -6.54 -0.92
N LEU A 15 -7.83 -5.38 -0.65
CA LEU A 15 -6.41 -5.15 -0.81
C LEU A 15 -5.70 -5.24 0.54
N SER A 16 -4.46 -5.71 0.53
CA SER A 16 -3.59 -5.75 1.71
C SER A 16 -2.54 -4.65 1.65
N GLY A 17 -2.05 -4.22 2.83
CA GLY A 17 -0.95 -3.27 2.93
C GLY A 17 -1.38 -1.79 2.89
N TYR A 18 -2.65 -1.52 3.04
CA TYR A 18 -3.17 -0.17 3.22
C TYR A 18 -3.40 0.14 4.70
N ALA A 19 -3.11 1.38 5.11
CA ALA A 19 -3.33 1.81 6.49
C ALA A 19 -4.81 1.80 6.84
N LEU A 20 -5.15 1.25 7.99
CA LEU A 20 -6.46 1.48 8.60
C LEU A 20 -6.44 2.85 9.25
N ARG A 21 -7.42 3.69 8.92
CA ARG A 21 -7.49 5.06 9.39
C ARG A 21 -8.75 5.26 10.22
N ASP A 22 -8.56 5.59 11.48
CA ASP A 22 -9.60 6.08 12.36
C ASP A 22 -9.88 7.58 12.11
N GLU A 23 -10.85 8.12 12.81
CA GLU A 23 -11.23 9.54 12.68
C GLU A 23 -10.08 10.50 12.98
N GLN A 24 -9.28 10.19 13.99
CA GLN A 24 -8.15 11.04 14.39
C GLN A 24 -7.05 11.01 13.32
N SER A 25 -6.73 9.84 12.79
CA SER A 25 -5.76 9.67 11.70
C SER A 25 -6.20 10.43 10.44
N TRP A 26 -7.50 10.37 10.09
CA TRP A 26 -8.05 11.13 8.98
C TRP A 26 -7.93 12.63 9.19
N ARG A 27 -8.26 13.10 10.39
CA ARG A 27 -8.20 14.54 10.73
C ARG A 27 -6.77 15.06 10.59
N SER A 28 -5.82 14.41 11.23
CA SER A 28 -4.40 14.79 11.17
C SER A 28 -3.85 14.75 9.74
N HIS A 29 -4.26 13.76 8.95
CA HIS A 29 -3.81 13.63 7.57
C HIS A 29 -4.37 14.73 6.65
N ILE A 30 -5.65 15.09 6.82
CA ILE A 30 -6.29 16.18 6.10
C ILE A 30 -5.67 17.51 6.48
N GLU A 31 -5.46 17.77 7.77
CA GLU A 31 -4.84 19.00 8.27
C GLU A 31 -3.41 19.17 7.73
N ALA A 32 -2.61 18.12 7.78
CA ALA A 32 -1.25 18.15 7.22
C ALA A 32 -1.26 18.43 5.70
N GLN A 33 -2.19 17.81 4.95
CA GLN A 33 -2.30 18.04 3.53
C GLN A 33 -2.72 19.47 3.19
N LEU A 34 -3.68 20.03 3.94
CA LEU A 34 -4.18 21.40 3.69
C LEU A 34 -3.18 22.48 4.12
N ALA A 35 -2.21 22.17 4.97
CA ALA A 35 -1.14 23.09 5.33
C ALA A 35 -0.18 23.36 4.16
N GLU A 36 0.02 22.39 3.26
CA GLU A 36 1.04 22.47 2.20
C GLU A 36 0.46 22.27 0.79
N GLY A 37 -0.81 21.89 0.68
CA GLY A 37 -1.40 21.54 -0.60
C GLY A 37 -2.91 21.65 -0.65
N ASN A 38 -3.50 20.89 -1.55
CA ASN A 38 -4.91 20.95 -1.88
C ASN A 38 -5.54 19.56 -1.86
N ILE A 39 -6.87 19.54 -1.72
CA ILE A 39 -7.67 18.32 -1.80
C ILE A 39 -8.74 18.52 -2.87
N ALA A 40 -8.78 17.63 -3.85
CA ALA A 40 -9.86 17.55 -4.83
C ALA A 40 -10.70 16.29 -4.59
N VAL A 41 -12.02 16.41 -4.70
CA VAL A 41 -12.95 15.27 -4.61
C VAL A 41 -13.76 15.18 -5.89
N CYS A 42 -13.81 14.00 -6.48
CA CYS A 42 -14.60 13.74 -7.68
C CYS A 42 -15.91 13.06 -7.31
N PHE A 43 -17.01 13.60 -7.80
CA PHE A 43 -18.36 13.08 -7.57
C PHE A 43 -18.99 12.56 -8.86
N ASP A 44 -19.87 11.57 -8.74
CA ASP A 44 -20.85 11.17 -9.74
C ASP A 44 -22.25 11.40 -9.16
N GLY A 45 -22.89 12.50 -9.53
CA GLY A 45 -24.03 12.99 -8.78
C GLY A 45 -23.62 13.34 -7.34
N ASP A 46 -24.26 12.70 -6.38
CA ASP A 46 -23.97 12.88 -4.95
C ASP A 46 -22.96 11.86 -4.40
N GLU A 47 -22.54 10.89 -5.20
CA GLU A 47 -21.62 9.82 -4.79
C GLU A 47 -20.15 10.24 -4.97
N PRO A 48 -19.32 10.23 -3.93
CA PRO A 48 -17.88 10.46 -4.05
C PRO A 48 -17.20 9.24 -4.66
N ILE A 49 -16.58 9.40 -5.81
CA ILE A 49 -15.95 8.31 -6.58
C ILE A 49 -14.44 8.43 -6.72
N GLY A 50 -13.84 9.49 -6.17
CA GLY A 50 -12.40 9.68 -6.16
C GLY A 50 -11.97 10.91 -5.41
N TYR A 51 -10.71 10.94 -4.96
CA TYR A 51 -10.06 12.13 -4.43
C TYR A 51 -8.57 12.16 -4.74
N ALA A 52 -7.99 13.34 -4.72
CA ALA A 52 -6.56 13.53 -4.82
C ALA A 52 -6.08 14.53 -3.77
N PHE A 53 -4.99 14.17 -3.06
CA PHE A 53 -4.20 15.07 -2.24
C PHE A 53 -3.01 15.52 -3.08
N TYR A 54 -2.91 16.80 -3.41
CA TYR A 54 -1.92 17.27 -4.36
C TYR A 54 -1.33 18.62 -3.97
N GLN A 55 -0.14 18.86 -4.46
CA GLN A 55 0.58 20.12 -4.34
C GLN A 55 0.82 20.68 -5.74
N LEU A 56 0.52 21.94 -5.91
CA LEU A 56 0.89 22.68 -7.11
C LEU A 56 2.36 23.09 -7.00
N GLY A 57 3.14 22.86 -8.04
CA GLY A 57 4.56 23.18 -8.05
C GLY A 57 5.15 23.12 -9.45
N GLU A 58 6.15 23.96 -9.68
CA GLU A 58 6.94 23.96 -10.92
C GLU A 58 8.23 23.16 -10.71
N PRO A 59 8.62 22.31 -11.65
CA PRO A 59 7.93 22.02 -12.91
C PRO A 59 6.83 20.93 -12.79
N THR A 60 6.63 20.34 -11.61
CA THR A 60 5.78 19.15 -11.44
C THR A 60 4.71 19.34 -10.38
N ILE A 61 3.46 19.08 -10.76
CA ILE A 61 2.35 18.90 -9.81
C ILE A 61 2.45 17.49 -9.24
N ILE A 62 2.47 17.37 -7.92
CA ILE A 62 2.66 16.08 -7.24
C ILE A 62 1.39 15.71 -6.47
N SER A 63 0.89 14.48 -6.66
CA SER A 63 -0.18 13.91 -5.85
C SER A 63 0.36 12.76 -5.01
N GLY A 64 0.38 12.95 -3.70
CA GLY A 64 0.76 11.92 -2.73
C GLY A 64 -0.28 10.82 -2.57
N GLU A 65 -1.56 11.18 -2.61
CA GLU A 65 -2.69 10.27 -2.67
C GLU A 65 -3.57 10.56 -3.88
N PHE A 66 -3.81 9.54 -4.68
CA PHE A 66 -4.65 9.57 -5.87
C PHE A 66 -5.52 8.32 -5.85
N VAL A 67 -6.73 8.48 -5.31
CA VAL A 67 -7.60 7.37 -4.90
C VAL A 67 -8.94 7.45 -5.63
N TYR A 68 -9.43 6.32 -6.14
CA TYR A 68 -10.67 6.26 -6.91
C TYR A 68 -11.31 4.88 -6.79
N THR A 69 -12.63 4.82 -6.79
CA THR A 69 -13.39 3.57 -6.70
C THR A 69 -13.70 2.96 -8.06
N CYS A 70 -13.60 3.75 -9.14
CA CYS A 70 -13.95 3.34 -10.48
C CYS A 70 -13.19 4.12 -11.56
N ARG A 71 -13.24 3.63 -12.80
CA ARG A 71 -12.60 4.27 -13.96
C ARG A 71 -13.09 5.71 -14.22
N LYS A 72 -14.36 6.01 -13.92
CA LYS A 72 -14.93 7.36 -14.07
C LYS A 72 -14.26 8.33 -13.09
N GLY A 73 -14.07 7.92 -11.84
CA GLY A 73 -13.35 8.68 -10.81
C GLY A 73 -11.91 8.97 -11.21
N LYS A 74 -11.17 7.95 -11.68
CA LYS A 74 -9.80 8.13 -12.19
C LYS A 74 -9.75 9.17 -13.33
N ARG A 75 -10.63 9.04 -14.32
CA ARG A 75 -10.68 9.97 -15.45
C ARG A 75 -11.06 11.39 -15.03
N GLY A 76 -11.99 11.52 -14.08
CA GLY A 76 -12.39 12.82 -13.53
C GLY A 76 -11.22 13.52 -12.85
N LEU A 77 -10.49 12.81 -12.00
CA LEU A 77 -9.31 13.34 -11.32
C LEU A 77 -8.19 13.72 -12.31
N LEU A 78 -7.89 12.85 -13.28
CA LEU A 78 -6.89 13.16 -14.32
C LEU A 78 -7.31 14.37 -15.16
N GLY A 79 -8.59 14.50 -15.52
CA GLY A 79 -9.13 15.66 -16.22
C GLY A 79 -9.01 16.94 -15.40
N TYR A 80 -9.27 16.85 -14.09
CA TYR A 80 -9.07 17.96 -13.18
C TYR A 80 -7.60 18.40 -13.13
N MET A 81 -6.66 17.45 -12.97
CA MET A 81 -5.23 17.75 -12.99
C MET A 81 -4.76 18.34 -14.31
N TYR A 82 -5.33 17.89 -15.44
CA TYR A 82 -5.04 18.47 -16.75
C TYR A 82 -5.42 19.95 -16.86
N ASN A 83 -6.42 20.42 -16.12
CA ASN A 83 -6.78 21.84 -16.08
C ASN A 83 -5.71 22.71 -15.41
N HIS A 84 -4.83 22.11 -14.60
CA HIS A 84 -3.68 22.78 -13.97
C HIS A 84 -2.42 22.80 -14.85
N ARG A 85 -2.48 22.38 -16.11
CA ARG A 85 -1.31 22.30 -17.02
C ARG A 85 -0.58 23.62 -17.26
N SER A 86 -1.20 24.77 -16.92
CA SER A 86 -0.53 26.07 -16.95
C SER A 86 0.33 26.34 -15.72
N GLN A 87 0.22 25.51 -14.70
CA GLN A 87 0.90 25.64 -13.40
C GLN A 87 1.97 24.57 -13.18
N GLY A 88 2.15 23.67 -14.15
CA GLY A 88 3.17 22.63 -14.10
C GLY A 88 3.28 21.90 -15.44
N GLU A 89 4.50 21.54 -15.81
CA GLU A 89 4.82 20.82 -17.05
C GLU A 89 4.50 19.32 -16.97
N ALA A 90 4.47 18.79 -15.77
CA ALA A 90 4.23 17.37 -15.51
C ALA A 90 3.27 17.17 -14.33
N PHE A 91 2.58 16.04 -14.35
CA PHE A 91 1.80 15.55 -13.20
C PHE A 91 2.32 14.18 -12.78
N GLN A 92 2.67 14.06 -11.50
CA GLN A 92 3.15 12.83 -10.88
C GLN A 92 2.15 12.40 -9.80
N TRP A 93 1.78 11.12 -9.79
CA TRP A 93 0.92 10.56 -8.74
C TRP A 93 1.35 9.16 -8.33
N ASN A 94 0.94 8.76 -7.14
CA ASN A 94 1.17 7.43 -6.62
C ASN A 94 -0.08 6.57 -6.83
N GLU A 95 0.12 5.36 -7.32
CA GLU A 95 -0.93 4.35 -7.47
C GLU A 95 -0.55 3.06 -6.74
N GLY A 96 -1.54 2.24 -6.44
CA GLY A 96 -1.30 0.89 -5.93
C GLY A 96 -0.75 -0.02 -7.04
N ILE A 97 0.10 -0.98 -6.65
CA ILE A 97 0.73 -1.95 -7.58
C ILE A 97 -0.29 -2.77 -8.38
N HIS A 98 -1.53 -2.85 -7.91
CA HIS A 98 -2.62 -3.55 -8.58
C HIS A 98 -3.18 -2.80 -9.78
N ASP A 99 -2.96 -1.48 -9.86
CA ASP A 99 -3.37 -0.69 -11.03
C ASP A 99 -2.33 -0.80 -12.13
N GLN A 100 -2.76 -1.35 -13.25
CA GLN A 100 -1.93 -1.52 -14.45
C GLN A 100 -2.39 -0.63 -15.60
N SER A 101 -3.22 0.37 -15.33
CA SER A 101 -3.79 1.24 -16.36
C SER A 101 -2.73 2.07 -17.10
N TYR A 102 -1.54 2.27 -16.52
CA TYR A 102 -0.41 2.90 -17.19
C TYR A 102 -0.06 2.26 -18.54
N ARG A 103 -0.35 0.95 -18.71
CA ARG A 103 -0.12 0.23 -19.97
C ARG A 103 -1.01 0.70 -21.12
N PHE A 104 -2.09 1.41 -20.82
CA PHE A 104 -3.09 1.86 -21.79
C PHE A 104 -3.02 3.36 -22.08
N TYR A 105 -2.06 4.07 -21.51
CA TYR A 105 -1.86 5.47 -21.83
C TYR A 105 -1.22 5.62 -23.21
N PRO A 106 -1.72 6.54 -24.07
CA PRO A 106 -1.26 6.65 -25.44
C PRO A 106 0.16 7.21 -25.59
N ASP A 107 0.69 7.83 -24.55
CA ASP A 107 2.04 8.39 -24.55
C ASP A 107 3.04 7.40 -23.96
N GLY A 108 3.88 6.81 -24.79
CA GLY A 108 4.95 5.90 -24.38
C GLY A 108 6.14 6.56 -23.65
N LYS A 109 6.14 7.90 -23.52
CA LYS A 109 7.16 8.64 -22.76
C LYS A 109 6.84 8.81 -21.29
N GLN A 110 5.80 8.16 -20.79
CA GLN A 110 5.47 8.21 -19.38
C GLN A 110 6.51 7.42 -18.57
N GLY A 111 7.14 8.09 -17.62
CA GLY A 111 7.96 7.42 -16.61
C GLY A 111 7.07 6.65 -15.65
N HIS A 112 7.41 5.39 -15.42
CA HIS A 112 6.76 4.55 -14.41
C HIS A 112 7.86 3.94 -13.54
N GLU A 113 7.74 4.13 -12.23
CA GLU A 113 8.69 3.63 -11.23
C GLU A 113 7.96 2.85 -10.15
N THR A 114 8.50 1.71 -9.77
CA THR A 114 8.00 0.94 -8.62
C THR A 114 8.92 1.19 -7.43
N MET A 115 8.35 1.72 -6.36
CA MET A 115 9.11 2.03 -5.14
C MET A 115 8.57 1.25 -3.95
N PRO A 116 9.43 0.79 -3.02
CA PRO A 116 8.98 0.28 -1.73
C PRO A 116 8.31 1.42 -0.96
N PHE A 117 7.09 1.19 -0.51
CA PHE A 117 6.33 2.21 0.21
C PHE A 117 6.47 2.07 1.72
N MET A 118 6.42 0.85 2.20
CA MET A 118 6.41 0.55 3.63
C MET A 118 7.23 -0.72 3.87
N THR A 119 8.00 -0.71 4.94
CA THR A 119 8.71 -1.89 5.43
C THR A 119 8.07 -2.33 6.73
N GLY A 120 7.59 -3.56 6.78
CA GLY A 120 7.04 -4.16 7.99
C GLY A 120 8.00 -5.20 8.57
N ARG A 121 8.01 -5.32 9.89
CA ARG A 121 8.74 -6.37 10.60
C ARG A 121 7.75 -7.23 11.39
N ILE A 122 7.93 -8.54 11.35
CA ILE A 122 7.19 -9.44 12.22
C ILE A 122 7.81 -9.38 13.62
N VAL A 123 7.03 -8.88 14.57
CA VAL A 123 7.44 -8.77 15.98
C VAL A 123 7.01 -9.97 16.80
N ASP A 124 6.08 -10.78 16.31
CA ASP A 124 5.62 -12.05 16.89
C ASP A 124 5.43 -13.06 15.77
N VAL A 125 6.41 -13.94 15.60
CA VAL A 125 6.42 -14.97 14.55
C VAL A 125 5.25 -15.94 14.73
N LYS A 126 5.01 -16.38 15.96
CA LYS A 126 3.92 -17.32 16.26
C LYS A 126 2.57 -16.71 15.93
N GLY A 127 2.28 -15.55 16.50
CA GLY A 127 1.01 -14.85 16.29
C GLY A 127 0.77 -14.47 14.82
N ALA A 128 1.82 -14.09 14.10
CA ALA A 128 1.72 -13.78 12.67
C ALA A 128 1.32 -15.02 11.86
N LEU A 129 1.97 -16.16 12.10
CA LEU A 129 1.67 -17.40 11.39
C LEU A 129 0.28 -17.96 11.72
N GLU A 130 -0.18 -17.83 12.96
CA GLU A 130 -1.51 -18.29 13.38
C GLU A 130 -2.66 -17.47 12.78
N GLN A 131 -2.39 -16.25 12.27
CA GLN A 131 -3.38 -15.37 11.65
C GLN A 131 -3.43 -15.48 10.12
N LEU A 132 -2.46 -16.16 9.49
CA LEU A 132 -2.46 -16.28 8.03
C LEU A 132 -3.49 -17.31 7.55
N PRO A 133 -4.16 -17.05 6.42
CA PRO A 133 -5.03 -18.03 5.78
C PRO A 133 -4.16 -19.05 5.02
N TYR A 134 -4.39 -20.33 5.27
CA TYR A 134 -3.71 -21.44 4.60
C TYR A 134 -4.70 -22.22 3.73
N GLN A 135 -4.28 -22.54 2.51
CA GLN A 135 -5.10 -23.28 1.55
C GLN A 135 -4.78 -24.78 1.52
N THR A 136 -3.67 -25.19 2.14
CA THR A 136 -3.18 -26.57 2.08
C THR A 136 -2.82 -27.03 3.49
N ASP A 137 -3.19 -28.25 3.83
CA ASP A 137 -2.79 -28.89 5.07
C ASP A 137 -1.33 -29.36 4.97
N GLY A 138 -0.62 -29.35 6.09
CA GLY A 138 0.76 -29.78 6.14
C GLY A 138 1.47 -29.35 7.42
N THR A 139 2.73 -29.80 7.55
CA THR A 139 3.58 -29.42 8.68
C THR A 139 4.94 -28.98 8.11
N VAL A 140 5.46 -27.87 8.62
CA VAL A 140 6.79 -27.38 8.31
C VAL A 140 7.47 -26.92 9.59
N THR A 141 8.76 -27.19 9.70
CA THR A 141 9.60 -26.79 10.84
C THR A 141 10.71 -25.89 10.35
N PHE A 142 10.83 -24.69 10.93
CA PHE A 142 11.84 -23.73 10.53
C PHE A 142 12.50 -23.08 11.74
N HIS A 143 13.78 -22.80 11.63
CA HIS A 143 14.56 -22.09 12.63
C HIS A 143 14.69 -20.62 12.26
N THR A 144 14.47 -19.74 13.25
CA THR A 144 14.64 -18.29 13.09
C THR A 144 15.62 -17.75 14.11
N GLU A 145 16.39 -16.75 13.69
CA GLU A 145 17.22 -15.92 14.53
C GLU A 145 16.78 -14.47 14.41
N ASP A 146 16.56 -13.79 15.51
CA ASP A 146 16.14 -12.38 15.54
C ASP A 146 16.99 -11.62 16.56
N PRO A 147 18.00 -10.86 16.14
CA PRO A 147 18.90 -10.15 17.04
C PRO A 147 18.23 -9.01 17.82
N LEU A 148 17.00 -8.63 17.47
CA LEU A 148 16.26 -7.55 18.12
C LEU A 148 15.06 -8.05 18.92
N ALA A 149 14.73 -9.35 18.85
CA ALA A 149 13.58 -9.95 19.51
C ALA A 149 13.87 -11.39 19.88
N ASP A 150 14.48 -11.60 21.05
CA ASP A 150 14.91 -12.93 21.53
C ASP A 150 13.77 -13.94 21.59
N TRP A 151 12.53 -13.48 21.78
CA TRP A 151 11.34 -14.35 21.79
C TRP A 151 10.99 -14.92 20.42
N ASN A 152 11.50 -14.33 19.35
CA ASN A 152 11.38 -14.83 17.99
C ASN A 152 12.51 -15.83 17.62
N CYS A 153 13.49 -16.03 18.50
CA CYS A 153 14.59 -16.97 18.28
C CYS A 153 14.17 -18.39 18.62
N GLY A 154 14.50 -19.34 17.74
CA GLY A 154 14.25 -20.75 17.96
C GLY A 154 13.58 -21.45 16.80
N THR A 155 13.17 -22.68 17.03
CA THR A 155 12.54 -23.52 16.02
C THR A 155 11.03 -23.49 16.18
N PHE A 156 10.34 -23.09 15.12
CA PHE A 156 8.89 -23.06 15.04
C PHE A 156 8.40 -24.23 14.18
N THR A 157 7.38 -24.92 14.66
CA THR A 157 6.65 -25.92 13.90
C THR A 157 5.25 -25.38 13.60
N LEU A 158 4.98 -25.10 12.34
CA LEU A 158 3.66 -24.76 11.85
C LEU A 158 2.97 -26.03 11.36
N THR A 159 1.82 -26.35 11.91
CA THR A 159 0.95 -27.44 11.47
C THR A 159 -0.38 -26.85 11.06
N VAL A 160 -0.80 -27.13 9.83
CA VAL A 160 -2.10 -26.70 9.28
C VAL A 160 -2.98 -27.94 9.09
N ASN A 161 -4.15 -27.93 9.73
CA ASN A 161 -5.17 -28.97 9.58
C ASN A 161 -6.54 -28.33 9.27
N ASN A 162 -7.13 -28.69 8.14
CA ASN A 162 -8.40 -28.10 7.67
C ASN A 162 -8.35 -26.55 7.66
N GLY A 163 -7.22 -25.99 7.17
CA GLY A 163 -7.00 -24.55 7.11
C GLY A 163 -6.78 -23.85 8.45
N LYS A 164 -6.72 -24.61 9.56
CA LYS A 164 -6.45 -24.06 10.89
C LYS A 164 -4.97 -24.23 11.25
N PRO A 165 -4.23 -23.13 11.38
CA PRO A 165 -2.83 -23.17 11.79
C PRO A 165 -2.69 -23.36 13.31
N VAL A 166 -1.69 -24.14 13.70
CA VAL A 166 -1.19 -24.26 15.08
C VAL A 166 0.31 -24.12 15.02
N VAL A 167 0.86 -23.21 15.82
CA VAL A 167 2.31 -22.98 15.88
C VAL A 167 2.86 -23.30 17.25
N THR A 168 3.86 -24.17 17.28
CA THR A 168 4.63 -24.48 18.49
C THR A 168 6.07 -24.00 18.35
N GLN A 169 6.67 -23.53 19.44
CA GLN A 169 8.06 -23.09 19.48
C GLN A 169 8.86 -24.03 20.42
N GLU A 170 9.97 -24.53 19.91
CA GLU A 170 10.87 -25.43 20.64
C GLU A 170 12.32 -24.98 20.46
N LYS A 171 13.11 -24.93 21.53
CA LYS A 171 14.47 -24.39 21.44
C LYS A 171 15.48 -25.32 20.75
N ASN A 172 15.26 -26.64 20.79
CA ASN A 172 16.26 -27.64 20.37
C ASN A 172 15.74 -28.64 19.33
N LYS A 173 14.75 -28.29 18.54
CA LYS A 173 14.24 -29.17 17.49
C LYS A 173 15.03 -28.94 16.20
N GLN A 174 15.31 -30.03 15.48
CA GLN A 174 15.88 -29.90 14.14
C GLN A 174 14.88 -29.28 13.20
N ALA A 175 15.31 -28.26 12.45
CA ALA A 175 14.49 -27.55 11.49
C ALA A 175 14.66 -28.12 10.08
N ASP A 176 13.57 -28.13 9.32
CA ASP A 176 13.59 -28.47 7.89
C ASP A 176 14.25 -27.35 7.08
N VAL A 177 14.08 -26.10 7.55
CA VAL A 177 14.63 -24.90 6.93
C VAL A 177 15.20 -23.98 7.99
N THR A 178 16.41 -23.47 7.76
CA THR A 178 16.98 -22.40 8.58
C THR A 178 16.85 -21.09 7.83
N LEU A 179 16.18 -20.11 8.44
CA LEU A 179 16.03 -18.76 7.92
C LEU A 179 17.08 -17.89 8.59
N PRO A 180 18.14 -17.46 7.91
CA PRO A 180 19.12 -16.57 8.50
C PRO A 180 18.47 -15.24 8.82
N SER A 181 18.62 -14.80 10.07
CA SER A 181 18.25 -13.47 10.62
C SER A 181 17.03 -12.85 9.93
N VAL A 182 15.84 -13.13 10.46
CA VAL A 182 14.62 -12.61 9.86
C VAL A 182 14.35 -11.19 10.35
N PRO A 183 14.71 -10.18 9.56
CA PRO A 183 13.71 -9.20 9.26
C PRO A 183 12.83 -9.80 8.16
N CYS A 184 11.71 -10.46 8.49
CA CYS A 184 10.65 -10.65 7.52
C CYS A 184 10.13 -9.26 7.16
N PHE A 185 10.82 -8.60 6.24
CA PHE A 185 10.39 -7.34 5.69
C PHE A 185 9.25 -7.64 4.72
N ILE A 186 8.04 -7.34 5.13
CA ILE A 186 6.96 -7.19 4.16
C ILE A 186 7.22 -5.87 3.47
N SER A 187 7.87 -5.94 2.32
CA SER A 187 8.03 -4.78 1.45
C SER A 187 6.71 -4.59 0.69
N LEU A 188 5.96 -3.57 1.07
CA LEU A 188 4.78 -3.15 0.34
C LEU A 188 5.23 -2.18 -0.76
N TRP A 189 4.96 -2.53 -2.00
CA TRP A 189 5.35 -1.76 -3.17
C TRP A 189 4.21 -0.85 -3.61
N ARG A 190 4.51 0.42 -3.85
CA ARG A 190 3.65 1.33 -4.59
C ARG A 190 4.25 1.60 -5.97
N HIS A 191 3.39 1.67 -6.97
CA HIS A 191 3.76 2.22 -8.26
C HIS A 191 3.67 3.75 -8.19
N GLY A 192 4.76 4.42 -8.54
CA GLY A 192 4.76 5.84 -8.81
C GLY A 192 4.85 6.05 -10.32
N CYS A 193 3.99 6.88 -10.90
CA CYS A 193 4.11 7.28 -12.29
C CYS A 193 4.78 8.67 -12.35
N LYS A 194 6.02 8.73 -12.84
CA LYS A 194 6.72 9.98 -13.14
C LYS A 194 6.67 10.22 -14.64
N ARG A 195 6.19 11.37 -15.08
CA ARG A 195 6.50 11.85 -16.43
C ARG A 195 7.89 12.49 -16.40
N PRO A 196 8.83 12.08 -17.24
CA PRO A 196 10.02 12.89 -17.49
C PRO A 196 9.56 14.23 -18.07
N GLY A 197 10.18 15.30 -17.61
CA GLY A 197 9.92 16.63 -18.13
C GLY A 197 10.03 16.66 -19.65
N PHE A 198 9.14 17.37 -20.29
CA PHE A 198 9.24 17.64 -21.71
C PHE A 198 10.54 18.41 -21.97
N GLN A 199 11.46 17.80 -22.71
CA GLN A 199 12.46 18.51 -23.51
C GLN A 199 11.91 18.72 -24.90
#